data_93595f2cca07f35153e3511b304a907e
#
_entry.id   93595f2cca07f35153e3511b304a907e
#
_cell.length_a   1.000
_cell.length_b   1.000
_cell.length_c   1.000
_cell.angle_alpha   90.00
_cell.angle_beta   90.00
_cell.angle_gamma   90.00
#
_symmetry.space_group_name_H-M   'P 1'
#
loop_
_entity.id
_entity.type
_entity.pdbx_description
1 polymer ?
#
loop_
_entity_poly.entity_id
_entity_poly.type
_entity_poly.pdbx_seq_one_letter_code
_entity_poly.pdbx_strand_id
1 'polypeptide(L)'
;MPVHAPAQTPAAEAARVVADVLHDLAATGHRGVVVDSPPGAGKSTLVVRAAAELAGASAPLMIVAQTNEQVDDLIARLGVAAPEVRVGRLSAVDYTPTERVRDHPACRVGAKVADLDAPAITIGTAAKWATVTDGTWAWAIVDEAYQMRSDALLRVAPRFARALFVGDPGQLDPFATVEVDRWTGLSWDPLQSAVAVLLRHNPDLPVHRLPVSWRLPASAAPVVAEAFYPFTGFRSGTGPTERTLTFDRPAATALDRVLDTAAATGWGLYELPARFTVRTDAEAAAACAVLAASALSRDAVTTAETGTAPLTADRIAIGAAHRDQVAAIRAALPPGAAGVTVDTANRLQGREYDLTVVLHPLSGRRDATAFHLESGRLCVLTSRHRHACVVVARAGIPELLDAHPHTEPVHLGVPVKFPDGWEANQAMLAHLASVTVPAPPG
;
A
#
# COMPACT_ATOMS: atom_id res chain seq x y z
N MET A 1 4.17 22.09 -39.05
CA MET A 1 4.76 21.39 -37.90
C MET A 1 3.73 21.39 -36.78
N PRO A 2 3.30 20.25 -36.25
CA PRO A 2 2.41 20.24 -35.10
C PRO A 2 3.18 20.81 -33.89
N VAL A 3 2.64 21.88 -33.31
CA VAL A 3 3.10 22.46 -32.06
C VAL A 3 2.82 21.41 -30.98
N HIS A 4 3.86 20.74 -30.47
CA HIS A 4 3.73 19.88 -29.30
C HIS A 4 3.29 20.76 -28.13
N ALA A 5 2.08 20.52 -27.60
CA ALA A 5 1.67 21.10 -26.33
C ALA A 5 2.74 20.75 -25.27
N PRO A 6 3.14 21.69 -24.41
CA PRO A 6 4.13 21.42 -23.37
C PRO A 6 3.64 20.26 -22.49
N ALA A 7 4.52 19.29 -22.23
CA ALA A 7 4.21 18.16 -21.39
C ALA A 7 3.71 18.68 -20.02
N GLN A 8 2.54 18.24 -19.60
CA GLN A 8 1.97 18.63 -18.30
C GLN A 8 2.90 18.19 -17.17
N THR A 9 3.12 19.07 -16.19
CA THR A 9 3.87 18.71 -15.00
C THR A 9 3.12 17.62 -14.21
N PRO A 10 3.82 16.74 -13.45
CA PRO A 10 3.17 15.74 -12.60
C PRO A 10 2.10 16.35 -11.67
N ALA A 11 2.38 17.51 -11.11
CA ALA A 11 1.45 18.21 -10.22
C ALA A 11 0.18 18.67 -10.95
N ALA A 12 0.31 19.23 -12.16
CA ALA A 12 -0.84 19.67 -12.94
C ALA A 12 -1.72 18.49 -13.38
N GLU A 13 -1.10 17.37 -13.75
CA GLU A 13 -1.82 16.16 -14.13
C GLU A 13 -2.58 15.55 -12.93
N ALA A 14 -1.94 15.42 -11.77
CA ALA A 14 -2.59 14.95 -10.54
C ALA A 14 -3.74 15.88 -10.11
N ALA A 15 -3.52 17.20 -10.16
CA ALA A 15 -4.54 18.18 -9.80
C ALA A 15 -5.78 18.11 -10.73
N ARG A 16 -5.56 17.88 -12.03
CA ARG A 16 -6.65 17.71 -12.99
C ARG A 16 -7.50 16.49 -12.65
N VAL A 17 -6.88 15.32 -12.41
CA VAL A 17 -7.64 14.11 -12.07
C VAL A 17 -8.42 14.30 -10.76
N VAL A 18 -7.84 14.93 -9.76
CA VAL A 18 -8.56 15.26 -8.52
C VAL A 18 -9.76 16.19 -8.80
N ALA A 19 -9.61 17.19 -9.67
CA ALA A 19 -10.72 18.05 -10.04
C ALA A 19 -11.82 17.28 -10.79
N ASP A 20 -11.45 16.36 -11.69
CA ASP A 20 -12.41 15.50 -12.40
C ASP A 20 -13.19 14.60 -11.42
N VAL A 21 -12.51 14.01 -10.42
CA VAL A 21 -13.17 13.24 -9.35
C VAL A 21 -14.18 14.09 -8.58
N LEU A 22 -13.79 15.30 -8.17
CA LEU A 22 -14.67 16.19 -7.40
C LEU A 22 -15.84 16.67 -8.24
N HIS A 23 -15.64 16.90 -9.54
CA HIS A 23 -16.70 17.21 -10.48
C HIS A 23 -17.74 16.08 -10.56
N ASP A 24 -17.28 14.82 -10.71
CA ASP A 24 -18.19 13.67 -10.79
C ASP A 24 -18.91 13.40 -9.46
N LEU A 25 -18.27 13.70 -8.34
CA LEU A 25 -18.94 13.66 -7.03
C LEU A 25 -20.09 14.69 -6.94
N ALA A 26 -19.90 15.87 -7.50
CA ALA A 26 -20.95 16.91 -7.54
C ALA A 26 -22.07 16.57 -8.54
N ALA A 27 -21.78 15.83 -9.60
CA ALA A 27 -22.75 15.42 -10.61
C ALA A 27 -23.79 14.44 -10.03
N THR A 28 -25.03 14.51 -10.52
CA THR A 28 -26.12 13.67 -10.01
C THR A 28 -26.33 12.37 -10.80
N GLY A 29 -25.56 12.15 -11.87
CA GLY A 29 -25.77 11.06 -12.82
C GLY A 29 -25.42 9.67 -12.28
N HIS A 30 -24.48 9.57 -11.33
CA HIS A 30 -23.99 8.31 -10.79
C HIS A 30 -24.16 8.20 -9.28
N ARG A 31 -24.38 7.00 -8.77
CA ARG A 31 -24.47 6.71 -7.33
C ARG A 31 -23.11 6.44 -6.69
N GLY A 32 -22.06 6.36 -7.46
CA GLY A 32 -20.71 6.12 -6.98
C GLY A 32 -19.65 6.59 -7.95
N VAL A 33 -18.47 6.84 -7.41
CA VAL A 33 -17.24 7.14 -8.15
C VAL A 33 -16.15 6.24 -7.59
N VAL A 34 -15.34 5.62 -8.45
CA VAL A 34 -14.21 4.79 -8.07
C VAL A 34 -12.91 5.51 -8.41
N VAL A 35 -11.94 5.45 -7.51
CA VAL A 35 -10.60 6.01 -7.74
C VAL A 35 -9.53 4.97 -7.46
N ASP A 36 -8.84 4.57 -8.52
CA ASP A 36 -7.64 3.74 -8.46
C ASP A 36 -6.45 4.62 -8.06
N SER A 37 -5.81 4.26 -6.96
CA SER A 37 -4.71 5.01 -6.38
C SER A 37 -3.48 4.13 -6.20
N PRO A 38 -2.49 4.16 -7.11
CA PRO A 38 -1.25 3.43 -6.95
C PRO A 38 -0.45 3.90 -5.73
N PRO A 39 0.62 3.17 -5.34
CA PRO A 39 1.37 3.48 -4.13
C PRO A 39 1.88 4.93 -4.11
N GLY A 40 1.54 5.66 -3.05
CA GLY A 40 2.00 7.03 -2.85
C GLY A 40 1.36 8.08 -3.77
N ALA A 41 0.24 7.79 -4.44
CA ALA A 41 -0.42 8.74 -5.34
C ALA A 41 -1.26 9.82 -4.64
N GLY A 42 -1.25 9.91 -3.31
CA GLY A 42 -1.97 10.94 -2.58
C GLY A 42 -3.40 10.58 -2.22
N LYS A 43 -3.73 9.29 -2.14
CA LYS A 43 -5.05 8.76 -1.75
C LYS A 43 -5.65 9.48 -0.53
N SER A 44 -4.92 9.52 0.60
CA SER A 44 -5.43 10.15 1.83
C SER A 44 -5.66 11.64 1.67
N THR A 45 -4.87 12.33 0.84
CA THR A 45 -5.09 13.75 0.50
C THR A 45 -6.38 13.94 -0.28
N LEU A 46 -6.66 13.05 -1.25
CA LEU A 46 -7.93 13.06 -1.99
C LEU A 46 -9.11 12.80 -1.05
N VAL A 47 -9.02 11.78 -0.17
CA VAL A 47 -10.08 11.45 0.80
C VAL A 47 -10.40 12.65 1.70
N VAL A 48 -9.36 13.28 2.26
CA VAL A 48 -9.52 14.45 3.14
C VAL A 48 -10.13 15.64 2.39
N ARG A 49 -9.67 15.91 1.17
CA ARG A 49 -10.20 16.99 0.34
C ARG A 49 -11.66 16.75 -0.04
N ALA A 50 -12.00 15.57 -0.53
CA ALA A 50 -13.38 15.20 -0.85
C ALA A 50 -14.28 15.25 0.39
N ALA A 51 -13.79 14.81 1.55
CA ALA A 51 -14.53 14.89 2.80
C ALA A 51 -14.83 16.32 3.23
N ALA A 52 -13.85 17.24 3.13
CA ALA A 52 -14.05 18.64 3.46
C ALA A 52 -15.07 19.33 2.50
N GLU A 53 -14.97 19.05 1.20
CA GLU A 53 -15.92 19.61 0.20
C GLU A 53 -17.35 19.08 0.42
N LEU A 54 -17.53 17.77 0.64
CA LEU A 54 -18.84 17.16 0.90
C LEU A 54 -19.46 17.64 2.23
N ALA A 55 -18.64 17.80 3.27
CA ALA A 55 -19.10 18.36 4.55
C ALA A 55 -19.56 19.81 4.42
N GLY A 56 -18.87 20.62 3.60
CA GLY A 56 -19.25 21.99 3.27
C GLY A 56 -20.61 22.13 2.56
N ALA A 57 -21.04 21.09 1.84
CA ALA A 57 -22.35 21.01 1.21
C ALA A 57 -23.51 20.72 2.18
N SER A 58 -23.25 20.70 3.49
CA SER A 58 -24.23 20.46 4.57
C SER A 58 -24.95 19.10 4.51
N ALA A 59 -24.36 18.14 3.82
CA ALA A 59 -24.88 16.77 3.76
C ALA A 59 -24.11 15.83 4.72
N PRO A 60 -24.78 14.99 5.52
CA PRO A 60 -24.10 14.10 6.44
C PRO A 60 -23.22 13.11 5.64
N LEU A 61 -21.96 13.05 6.04
CA LEU A 61 -20.93 12.20 5.42
C LEU A 61 -20.51 11.09 6.37
N MET A 62 -20.43 9.85 5.86
CA MET A 62 -19.76 8.77 6.56
C MET A 62 -18.43 8.43 5.87
N ILE A 63 -17.41 8.10 6.67
CA ILE A 63 -16.15 7.57 6.17
C ILE A 63 -15.94 6.16 6.74
N VAL A 64 -15.63 5.23 5.86
CA VAL A 64 -15.38 3.82 6.17
C VAL A 64 -13.91 3.53 5.89
N ALA A 65 -13.16 3.13 6.93
CA ALA A 65 -11.79 2.65 6.80
C ALA A 65 -11.69 1.19 7.27
N GLN A 66 -10.55 0.53 7.05
CA GLN A 66 -10.40 -0.89 7.38
C GLN A 66 -9.87 -1.10 8.81
N THR A 67 -9.06 -0.19 9.33
CA THR A 67 -8.43 -0.31 10.65
C THR A 67 -8.61 0.95 11.51
N ASN A 68 -8.48 0.80 12.84
CA ASN A 68 -8.51 1.93 13.76
C ASN A 68 -7.38 2.92 13.50
N GLU A 69 -6.19 2.45 13.11
CA GLU A 69 -5.05 3.30 12.78
C GLU A 69 -5.35 4.22 11.58
N GLN A 70 -6.00 3.68 10.54
CA GLN A 70 -6.43 4.47 9.38
C GLN A 70 -7.51 5.51 9.75
N VAL A 71 -8.48 5.13 10.60
CA VAL A 71 -9.48 6.06 11.12
C VAL A 71 -8.80 7.23 11.84
N ASP A 72 -7.87 6.93 12.74
CA ASP A 72 -7.18 7.94 13.56
C ASP A 72 -6.27 8.85 12.70
N ASP A 73 -5.60 8.29 11.67
CA ASP A 73 -4.79 9.08 10.73
C ASP A 73 -5.65 10.04 9.89
N LEU A 74 -6.81 9.58 9.41
CA LEU A 74 -7.75 10.43 8.66
C LEU A 74 -8.30 11.56 9.53
N ILE A 75 -8.62 11.30 10.81
CA ILE A 75 -9.07 12.32 11.76
C ILE A 75 -7.97 13.37 11.96
N ALA A 76 -6.72 12.95 12.18
CA ALA A 76 -5.60 13.86 12.33
C ALA A 76 -5.42 14.76 11.10
N ARG A 77 -5.49 14.17 9.89
CA ARG A 77 -5.38 14.91 8.64
C ARG A 77 -6.54 15.89 8.42
N LEU A 78 -7.76 15.50 8.78
CA LEU A 78 -8.92 16.40 8.75
C LEU A 78 -8.75 17.57 9.73
N GLY A 79 -8.21 17.32 10.93
CA GLY A 79 -7.93 18.35 11.91
C GLY A 79 -6.93 19.41 11.42
N VAL A 80 -6.03 19.03 10.51
CA VAL A 80 -5.10 19.98 9.87
C VAL A 80 -5.74 20.70 8.68
N ALA A 81 -6.47 19.96 7.84
CA ALA A 81 -6.99 20.48 6.57
C ALA A 81 -8.31 21.27 6.71
N ALA A 82 -9.14 20.90 7.70
CA ALA A 82 -10.46 21.50 7.93
C ALA A 82 -10.79 21.47 9.43
N PRO A 83 -10.05 22.21 10.27
CA PRO A 83 -10.15 22.14 11.74
C PRO A 83 -11.54 22.55 12.30
N GLU A 84 -12.30 23.32 11.52
CA GLU A 84 -13.66 23.77 11.86
C GLU A 84 -14.73 22.69 11.66
N VAL A 85 -14.42 21.63 10.88
CA VAL A 85 -15.38 20.59 10.55
C VAL A 85 -15.56 19.65 11.75
N ARG A 86 -16.80 19.52 12.22
CA ARG A 86 -17.11 18.59 13.31
C ARG A 86 -17.02 17.15 12.85
N VAL A 87 -16.16 16.37 13.52
CA VAL A 87 -15.90 14.97 13.23
C VAL A 87 -16.38 14.09 14.38
N GLY A 88 -17.15 13.07 14.08
CA GLY A 88 -17.53 12.01 15.00
C GLY A 88 -16.73 10.72 14.73
N ARG A 89 -15.95 10.26 15.70
CA ARG A 89 -15.28 8.97 15.63
C ARG A 89 -16.18 7.88 16.22
N LEU A 90 -16.69 7.02 15.38
CA LEU A 90 -17.47 5.85 15.80
C LEU A 90 -16.54 4.69 16.14
N SER A 91 -16.59 4.18 17.39
CA SER A 91 -15.64 3.20 17.92
C SER A 91 -16.29 2.09 18.74
N ALA A 92 -15.55 1.09 19.15
CA ALA A 92 -15.93 0.17 20.19
C ALA A 92 -15.94 0.88 21.56
N VAL A 93 -16.64 0.31 22.55
CA VAL A 93 -16.78 0.90 23.91
C VAL A 93 -15.42 0.97 24.62
N ASP A 94 -14.55 0.00 24.38
CA ASP A 94 -13.22 -0.15 24.98
C ASP A 94 -12.11 0.62 24.24
N TYR A 95 -12.45 1.35 23.18
CA TYR A 95 -11.48 2.15 22.43
C TYR A 95 -10.98 3.34 23.27
N THR A 96 -9.65 3.42 23.39
CA THR A 96 -8.98 4.58 23.99
C THR A 96 -8.48 5.53 22.90
N PRO A 97 -8.93 6.80 22.87
CA PRO A 97 -8.48 7.77 21.88
C PRO A 97 -6.97 7.95 21.88
N THR A 98 -6.35 7.89 20.70
CA THR A 98 -4.95 8.24 20.51
C THR A 98 -4.75 9.74 20.66
N GLU A 99 -3.51 10.19 20.86
CA GLU A 99 -3.14 11.62 20.89
C GLU A 99 -3.64 12.33 19.61
N ARG A 100 -3.44 11.75 18.46
CA ARG A 100 -3.90 12.27 17.16
C ARG A 100 -5.40 12.58 17.11
N VAL A 101 -6.22 11.77 17.77
CA VAL A 101 -7.68 11.97 17.87
C VAL A 101 -8.03 13.03 18.90
N ARG A 102 -7.31 13.04 20.03
CA ARG A 102 -7.51 14.04 21.10
C ARG A 102 -7.14 15.45 20.68
N ASP A 103 -6.11 15.58 19.83
CA ASP A 103 -5.61 16.87 19.36
C ASP A 103 -6.52 17.53 18.31
N HIS A 104 -7.49 16.79 17.75
CA HIS A 104 -8.47 17.39 16.84
C HIS A 104 -9.51 18.17 17.62
N PRO A 105 -9.59 19.52 17.47
CA PRO A 105 -10.38 20.39 18.34
C PRO A 105 -11.90 20.15 18.25
N ALA A 106 -12.37 19.65 17.11
CA ALA A 106 -13.80 19.41 16.83
C ALA A 106 -14.15 17.92 16.71
N CYS A 107 -13.32 17.00 17.26
CA CYS A 107 -13.57 15.57 17.20
C CYS A 107 -14.28 15.08 18.48
N ARG A 108 -15.38 14.34 18.30
CA ARG A 108 -16.08 13.62 19.38
C ARG A 108 -16.00 12.12 19.15
N VAL A 109 -15.70 11.36 20.20
CA VAL A 109 -15.63 9.90 20.16
C VAL A 109 -16.85 9.31 20.83
N GLY A 110 -17.48 8.32 20.22
CA GLY A 110 -18.66 7.65 20.75
C GLY A 110 -18.80 6.21 20.28
N ALA A 111 -19.51 5.41 21.06
CA ALA A 111 -19.79 4.03 20.71
C ALA A 111 -21.06 3.89 19.84
N LYS A 112 -21.96 4.86 19.90
CA LYS A 112 -23.18 4.95 19.10
C LYS A 112 -23.20 6.27 18.33
N VAL A 113 -23.92 6.31 17.21
CA VAL A 113 -24.10 7.54 16.43
C VAL A 113 -24.71 8.67 17.28
N ALA A 114 -25.65 8.33 18.14
CA ALA A 114 -26.29 9.29 19.06
C ALA A 114 -25.31 9.97 20.03
N ASP A 115 -24.17 9.34 20.34
CA ASP A 115 -23.16 9.91 21.25
C ASP A 115 -22.30 11.00 20.58
N LEU A 116 -22.40 11.15 19.25
CA LEU A 116 -21.49 11.98 18.45
C LEU A 116 -21.95 13.43 18.24
N ASP A 117 -23.12 13.81 18.71
CA ASP A 117 -23.67 15.17 18.63
C ASP A 117 -23.78 15.72 17.18
N ALA A 118 -24.39 14.92 16.31
CA ALA A 118 -24.65 15.23 14.89
C ALA A 118 -23.44 15.87 14.16
N PRO A 119 -22.32 15.16 14.01
CA PRO A 119 -21.16 15.66 13.31
C PRO A 119 -21.43 15.79 11.80
N ALA A 120 -20.70 16.68 11.13
CA ALA A 120 -20.72 16.78 9.68
C ALA A 120 -20.11 15.51 9.01
N ILE A 121 -19.07 14.95 9.63
CA ILE A 121 -18.39 13.73 9.18
C ILE A 121 -18.42 12.70 10.31
N THR A 122 -18.92 11.50 10.03
CA THR A 122 -18.81 10.35 10.96
C THR A 122 -17.81 9.35 10.38
N ILE A 123 -16.75 9.01 11.14
CA ILE A 123 -15.71 8.09 10.73
C ILE A 123 -15.70 6.84 11.60
N GLY A 124 -15.57 5.67 10.98
CA GLY A 124 -15.43 4.40 11.67
C GLY A 124 -14.85 3.30 10.80
N THR A 125 -14.51 2.17 11.42
CA THR A 125 -14.09 0.99 10.66
C THR A 125 -15.27 0.29 10.00
N ALA A 126 -15.04 -0.43 8.90
CA ALA A 126 -16.06 -1.24 8.23
C ALA A 126 -16.77 -2.20 9.21
N ALA A 127 -16.00 -2.84 10.10
CA ALA A 127 -16.53 -3.73 11.13
C ALA A 127 -17.47 -2.99 12.11
N LYS A 128 -17.12 -1.76 12.49
CA LYS A 128 -17.96 -0.94 13.36
C LYS A 128 -19.21 -0.46 12.65
N TRP A 129 -19.09 0.02 11.42
CA TRP A 129 -20.24 0.41 10.60
C TRP A 129 -21.24 -0.72 10.37
N ALA A 130 -20.76 -1.96 10.24
CA ALA A 130 -21.62 -3.14 10.11
C ALA A 130 -22.51 -3.40 11.34
N THR A 131 -22.23 -2.78 12.50
CA THR A 131 -23.02 -2.87 13.73
C THR A 131 -24.03 -1.73 13.88
N VAL A 132 -24.01 -0.74 12.99
CA VAL A 132 -24.93 0.41 13.04
C VAL A 132 -26.26 0.01 12.38
N THR A 133 -27.35 0.13 13.12
CA THR A 133 -28.71 -0.21 12.65
C THR A 133 -29.49 1.01 12.20
N ASP A 134 -29.16 2.20 12.72
CA ASP A 134 -29.94 3.42 12.54
C ASP A 134 -29.13 4.51 11.84
N GLY A 135 -29.82 5.41 11.16
CA GLY A 135 -29.24 6.53 10.43
C GLY A 135 -28.95 6.20 8.96
N THR A 136 -28.98 7.29 8.18
CA THR A 136 -28.62 7.30 6.77
C THR A 136 -27.75 8.50 6.46
N TRP A 137 -26.83 8.33 5.51
CA TRP A 137 -25.92 9.37 5.08
C TRP A 137 -26.12 9.66 3.60
N ALA A 138 -26.06 10.91 3.23
CA ALA A 138 -26.12 11.31 1.83
C ALA A 138 -24.92 10.75 1.05
N TRP A 139 -23.75 10.73 1.71
CA TRP A 139 -22.49 10.31 1.14
C TRP A 139 -21.72 9.35 2.04
N ALA A 140 -21.03 8.43 1.39
CA ALA A 140 -19.96 7.65 2.01
C ALA A 140 -18.63 7.88 1.27
N ILE A 141 -17.51 7.85 1.99
CA ILE A 141 -16.17 7.65 1.43
C ILE A 141 -15.66 6.33 1.99
N VAL A 142 -15.34 5.40 1.11
CA VAL A 142 -14.76 4.10 1.47
C VAL A 142 -13.28 4.15 1.15
N ASP A 143 -12.46 4.29 2.18
CA ASP A 143 -11.00 4.25 2.05
C ASP A 143 -10.49 2.80 2.08
N GLU A 144 -9.41 2.51 1.37
CA GLU A 144 -8.89 1.16 1.10
C GLU A 144 -9.98 0.22 0.54
N ALA A 145 -10.77 0.73 -0.40
CA ALA A 145 -11.96 0.03 -0.90
C ALA A 145 -11.64 -1.33 -1.55
N TYR A 146 -10.45 -1.50 -2.13
CA TYR A 146 -10.00 -2.77 -2.69
C TYR A 146 -9.69 -3.83 -1.62
N GLN A 147 -9.34 -3.42 -0.38
CA GLN A 147 -9.16 -4.32 0.75
C GLN A 147 -10.46 -4.67 1.46
N MET A 148 -11.52 -3.91 1.20
CA MET A 148 -12.83 -4.19 1.77
C MET A 148 -13.41 -5.43 1.10
N ARG A 149 -13.89 -6.38 1.90
CA ARG A 149 -14.60 -7.57 1.42
C ARG A 149 -15.96 -7.19 0.84
N SER A 150 -16.41 -7.91 -0.19
CA SER A 150 -17.72 -7.68 -0.81
C SER A 150 -18.88 -7.81 0.18
N ASP A 151 -18.85 -8.80 1.09
CA ASP A 151 -19.88 -8.97 2.11
C ASP A 151 -19.89 -7.83 3.16
N ALA A 152 -18.74 -7.24 3.45
CA ALA A 152 -18.67 -6.09 4.33
C ALA A 152 -19.31 -4.84 3.68
N LEU A 153 -19.09 -4.64 2.38
CA LEU A 153 -19.78 -3.57 1.64
C LEU A 153 -21.30 -3.76 1.69
N LEU A 154 -21.81 -4.96 1.49
CA LEU A 154 -23.27 -5.24 1.54
C LEU A 154 -23.89 -4.88 2.89
N ARG A 155 -23.13 -5.01 3.99
CA ARG A 155 -23.61 -4.64 5.33
C ARG A 155 -23.69 -3.14 5.56
N VAL A 156 -22.80 -2.36 4.94
CA VAL A 156 -22.74 -0.91 5.12
C VAL A 156 -23.49 -0.13 4.04
N ALA A 157 -23.63 -0.69 2.85
CA ALA A 157 -24.26 -0.04 1.69
C ALA A 157 -25.68 0.48 1.94
N PRO A 158 -26.54 -0.16 2.77
CA PRO A 158 -27.87 0.38 3.09
C PRO A 158 -27.83 1.71 3.87
N ARG A 159 -26.67 2.13 4.38
CA ARG A 159 -26.50 3.34 5.20
C ARG A 159 -26.28 4.61 4.38
N PHE A 160 -25.91 4.52 3.11
CA PHE A 160 -25.62 5.70 2.29
C PHE A 160 -26.35 5.71 0.96
N ALA A 161 -26.57 6.88 0.41
CA ALA A 161 -27.20 7.05 -0.90
C ALA A 161 -26.16 7.04 -2.03
N ARG A 162 -24.99 7.66 -1.83
CA ARG A 162 -23.90 7.80 -2.82
C ARG A 162 -22.55 7.53 -2.17
N ALA A 163 -21.56 7.09 -2.95
CA ALA A 163 -20.25 6.81 -2.39
C ALA A 163 -19.08 7.13 -3.32
N LEU A 164 -17.96 7.54 -2.70
CA LEU A 164 -16.63 7.56 -3.29
C LEU A 164 -15.86 6.35 -2.76
N PHE A 165 -15.38 5.50 -3.67
CA PHE A 165 -14.53 4.35 -3.36
C PHE A 165 -13.10 4.66 -3.76
N VAL A 166 -12.18 4.72 -2.79
CA VAL A 166 -10.76 5.01 -3.06
C VAL A 166 -9.92 3.85 -2.59
N GLY A 167 -9.02 3.37 -3.42
CA GLY A 167 -8.14 2.26 -3.03
C GLY A 167 -7.10 1.93 -4.09
N ASP A 168 -6.30 0.94 -3.80
CA ASP A 168 -5.20 0.49 -4.64
C ASP A 168 -5.48 -0.92 -5.18
N PRO A 169 -5.72 -1.06 -6.50
CA PRO A 169 -6.04 -2.36 -7.10
C PRO A 169 -4.85 -3.33 -7.14
N GLY A 170 -3.62 -2.83 -7.06
CA GLY A 170 -2.39 -3.63 -7.11
C GLY A 170 -1.88 -4.09 -5.75
N GLN A 171 -2.51 -3.66 -4.63
CA GLN A 171 -2.10 -4.07 -3.30
C GLN A 171 -2.88 -5.31 -2.81
N LEU A 172 -2.71 -5.64 -1.52
CA LEU A 172 -3.26 -6.84 -0.89
C LEU A 172 -4.76 -6.99 -1.13
N ASP A 173 -5.17 -8.19 -1.48
CA ASP A 173 -6.57 -8.57 -1.57
C ASP A 173 -7.23 -8.68 -0.19
N PRO A 174 -8.57 -8.64 -0.12
CA PRO A 174 -9.28 -8.93 1.10
C PRO A 174 -8.95 -10.32 1.63
N PHE A 175 -8.85 -10.46 2.93
CA PHE A 175 -8.67 -11.76 3.56
C PHE A 175 -9.83 -12.09 4.50
N ALA A 176 -10.15 -13.39 4.63
CA ALA A 176 -11.11 -13.88 5.60
C ALA A 176 -10.40 -14.56 6.77
N THR A 177 -10.97 -14.40 7.96
CA THR A 177 -10.54 -15.11 9.19
C THR A 177 -11.33 -16.38 9.43
N VAL A 178 -12.32 -16.66 8.57
CA VAL A 178 -13.19 -17.83 8.60
C VAL A 178 -13.13 -18.54 7.25
N GLU A 179 -13.46 -19.82 7.24
CA GLU A 179 -13.53 -20.60 6.00
C GLU A 179 -14.64 -20.09 5.08
N VAL A 180 -14.28 -19.78 3.84
CA VAL A 180 -15.17 -19.21 2.83
C VAL A 180 -15.12 -19.94 1.48
N ASP A 181 -14.42 -21.06 1.40
CA ASP A 181 -14.12 -21.78 0.15
C ASP A 181 -15.39 -22.15 -0.64
N ARG A 182 -16.49 -22.44 0.05
CA ARG A 182 -17.80 -22.73 -0.58
C ARG A 182 -18.37 -21.55 -1.39
N TRP A 183 -17.84 -20.32 -1.21
CA TRP A 183 -18.29 -19.13 -1.91
C TRP A 183 -17.38 -18.76 -3.08
N THR A 184 -16.25 -19.45 -3.19
CA THR A 184 -15.23 -19.17 -4.22
C THR A 184 -15.85 -19.29 -5.62
N GLY A 185 -15.64 -18.27 -6.42
CA GLY A 185 -16.15 -18.20 -7.78
C GLY A 185 -17.61 -17.78 -7.94
N LEU A 186 -18.34 -17.55 -6.86
CA LEU A 186 -19.68 -16.98 -6.93
C LEU A 186 -19.63 -15.46 -7.13
N SER A 187 -20.71 -14.88 -7.67
CA SER A 187 -20.80 -13.43 -7.93
C SER A 187 -20.58 -12.57 -6.69
N TRP A 188 -20.84 -13.10 -5.51
CA TRP A 188 -20.69 -12.44 -4.21
C TRP A 188 -19.69 -13.16 -3.30
N ASP A 189 -18.64 -13.70 -3.90
CA ASP A 189 -17.54 -14.30 -3.16
C ASP A 189 -16.97 -13.29 -2.14
N PRO A 190 -16.99 -13.63 -0.83
CA PRO A 190 -16.52 -12.72 0.22
C PRO A 190 -15.05 -12.31 0.11
N LEU A 191 -14.23 -13.13 -0.55
CA LEU A 191 -12.81 -12.85 -0.77
C LEU A 191 -12.57 -11.85 -1.91
N GLN A 192 -13.57 -11.62 -2.78
CA GLN A 192 -13.43 -10.59 -3.79
C GLN A 192 -13.53 -9.21 -3.18
N SER A 193 -12.74 -8.28 -3.72
CA SER A 193 -12.78 -6.91 -3.27
C SER A 193 -14.17 -6.29 -3.52
N ALA A 194 -14.58 -5.43 -2.60
CA ALA A 194 -15.84 -4.70 -2.72
C ALA A 194 -15.92 -3.92 -4.04
N VAL A 195 -14.80 -3.34 -4.50
CA VAL A 195 -14.75 -2.59 -5.76
C VAL A 195 -14.89 -3.50 -6.96
N ALA A 196 -14.23 -4.68 -6.98
CA ALA A 196 -14.35 -5.60 -8.10
C ALA A 196 -15.79 -6.09 -8.29
N VAL A 197 -16.48 -6.43 -7.19
CA VAL A 197 -17.89 -6.82 -7.21
C VAL A 197 -18.79 -5.64 -7.59
N LEU A 198 -18.51 -4.45 -7.05
CA LEU A 198 -19.27 -3.23 -7.36
C LEU A 198 -19.24 -2.93 -8.87
N LEU A 199 -18.05 -2.90 -9.47
CA LEU A 199 -17.87 -2.59 -10.90
C LEU A 199 -18.48 -3.66 -11.82
N ARG A 200 -18.44 -4.94 -11.42
CA ARG A 200 -19.11 -6.01 -12.16
C ARG A 200 -20.61 -5.79 -12.29
N HIS A 201 -21.25 -5.32 -11.22
CA HIS A 201 -22.68 -5.07 -11.18
C HIS A 201 -23.09 -3.67 -11.62
N ASN A 202 -22.13 -2.75 -11.75
CA ASN A 202 -22.34 -1.36 -12.13
C ASN A 202 -21.24 -0.91 -13.11
N PRO A 203 -21.20 -1.41 -14.35
CA PRO A 203 -20.11 -1.16 -15.30
C PRO A 203 -20.02 0.31 -15.75
N ASP A 204 -21.08 1.09 -15.58
CA ASP A 204 -21.15 2.50 -15.99
C ASP A 204 -20.63 3.47 -14.91
N LEU A 205 -20.18 2.97 -13.76
CA LEU A 205 -19.57 3.84 -12.74
C LEU A 205 -18.29 4.47 -13.26
N PRO A 206 -18.10 5.80 -13.07
CA PRO A 206 -16.84 6.45 -13.41
C PRO A 206 -15.70 5.90 -12.57
N VAL A 207 -14.60 5.55 -13.26
CA VAL A 207 -13.36 5.09 -12.66
C VAL A 207 -12.25 6.07 -13.03
N HIS A 208 -11.74 6.79 -12.03
CA HIS A 208 -10.57 7.66 -12.17
C HIS A 208 -9.31 6.94 -11.72
N ARG A 209 -8.16 7.37 -12.24
CA ARG A 209 -6.85 6.81 -11.88
C ARG A 209 -5.90 7.93 -11.53
N LEU A 210 -5.33 7.89 -10.33
CA LEU A 210 -4.31 8.85 -9.93
C LEU A 210 -3.01 8.54 -10.67
N PRO A 211 -2.48 9.45 -11.51
CA PRO A 211 -1.44 9.12 -12.46
C PRO A 211 -0.01 9.26 -11.90
N VAL A 212 0.15 9.78 -10.69
CA VAL A 212 1.45 10.19 -10.15
C VAL A 212 1.69 9.62 -8.76
N SER A 213 2.80 8.91 -8.59
CA SER A 213 3.31 8.51 -7.27
C SER A 213 4.26 9.57 -6.73
N TRP A 214 3.94 10.12 -5.57
CA TRP A 214 4.79 11.06 -4.83
C TRP A 214 5.77 10.35 -3.89
N ARG A 215 5.58 9.04 -3.69
CA ARG A 215 6.44 8.20 -2.87
C ARG A 215 7.60 7.59 -3.67
N LEU A 216 7.27 6.88 -4.75
CA LEU A 216 8.24 6.11 -5.50
C LEU A 216 9.16 7.04 -6.31
N PRO A 217 10.49 6.87 -6.21
CA PRO A 217 11.44 7.63 -7.00
C PRO A 217 11.30 7.30 -8.50
N ALA A 218 11.88 8.15 -9.34
CA ALA A 218 11.87 7.97 -10.78
C ALA A 218 12.46 6.61 -11.25
N SER A 219 13.38 6.02 -10.48
CA SER A 219 13.95 4.69 -10.70
C SER A 219 13.01 3.54 -10.37
N ALA A 220 12.02 3.75 -9.48
CA ALA A 220 11.17 2.68 -8.99
C ALA A 220 9.77 2.69 -9.61
N ALA A 221 9.22 3.86 -9.92
CA ALA A 221 7.86 3.96 -10.44
C ALA A 221 7.62 3.15 -11.72
N PRO A 222 8.52 3.15 -12.73
CA PRO A 222 8.34 2.33 -13.93
C PRO A 222 8.31 0.83 -13.65
N VAL A 223 9.18 0.34 -12.77
CA VAL A 223 9.31 -1.08 -12.42
C VAL A 223 8.05 -1.56 -11.71
N VAL A 224 7.58 -0.80 -10.72
CA VAL A 224 6.36 -1.12 -9.97
C VAL A 224 5.12 -1.00 -10.87
N ALA A 225 5.10 -0.01 -11.79
CA ALA A 225 4.01 0.16 -12.74
C ALA A 225 3.93 -1.03 -13.71
N GLU A 226 5.04 -1.46 -14.27
CA GLU A 226 5.10 -2.61 -15.18
C GLU A 226 4.69 -3.92 -14.48
N ALA A 227 5.23 -4.17 -13.29
CA ALA A 227 4.99 -5.42 -12.58
C ALA A 227 3.56 -5.55 -12.00
N PHE A 228 2.93 -4.45 -11.58
CA PHE A 228 1.67 -4.52 -10.83
C PHE A 228 0.52 -3.69 -11.42
N TYR A 229 0.79 -2.81 -12.37
CA TYR A 229 -0.21 -1.92 -13.00
C TYR A 229 -0.04 -1.84 -14.52
N PRO A 230 0.10 -2.98 -15.25
CA PRO A 230 0.46 -2.97 -16.67
C PRO A 230 -0.57 -2.30 -17.58
N PHE A 231 -1.85 -2.23 -17.15
CA PHE A 231 -2.91 -1.61 -17.95
C PHE A 231 -3.20 -0.16 -17.59
N THR A 232 -2.81 0.25 -16.39
CA THR A 232 -3.14 1.58 -15.89
C THR A 232 -1.94 2.50 -15.88
N GLY A 233 -0.79 1.96 -15.49
CA GLY A 233 0.45 2.70 -15.36
C GLY A 233 0.36 3.84 -14.34
N PHE A 234 1.49 4.35 -13.98
CA PHE A 234 1.65 5.62 -13.28
C PHE A 234 3.10 6.07 -13.41
N ARG A 235 3.38 7.32 -13.10
CA ARG A 235 4.76 7.84 -13.13
C ARG A 235 5.18 8.39 -11.77
N SER A 236 6.48 8.56 -11.57
CA SER A 236 7.00 9.30 -10.42
C SER A 236 6.63 10.78 -10.51
N GLY A 237 6.34 11.37 -9.35
CA GLY A 237 6.22 12.82 -9.20
C GLY A 237 7.56 13.53 -9.11
N THR A 238 8.67 12.76 -8.99
CA THR A 238 10.03 13.30 -8.82
C THR A 238 10.90 13.02 -10.05
N GLY A 239 11.86 13.90 -10.30
CA GLY A 239 12.86 13.73 -11.35
C GLY A 239 13.92 12.67 -10.99
N PRO A 240 14.71 12.22 -11.99
CA PRO A 240 15.68 11.14 -11.80
C PRO A 240 16.78 11.43 -10.76
N THR A 241 17.10 12.70 -10.50
CA THR A 241 18.18 13.13 -9.58
C THR A 241 17.67 13.82 -8.34
N GLU A 242 16.36 13.94 -8.16
CA GLU A 242 15.78 14.65 -7.00
C GLU A 242 15.86 13.83 -5.71
N ARG A 243 15.93 12.52 -5.83
CA ARG A 243 16.08 11.62 -4.68
C ARG A 243 17.31 10.78 -4.82
N THR A 244 18.24 10.94 -3.89
CA THR A 244 19.50 10.20 -3.86
C THR A 244 19.75 9.60 -2.49
N LEU A 245 20.40 8.44 -2.49
CA LEU A 245 20.96 7.79 -1.32
C LEU A 245 22.47 7.72 -1.53
N THR A 246 23.27 8.15 -0.57
CA THR A 246 24.74 8.11 -0.62
C THR A 246 25.30 7.56 0.68
N PHE A 247 26.52 7.05 0.62
CA PHE A 247 27.22 6.49 1.77
C PHE A 247 28.59 7.19 1.89
N ASP A 248 28.91 7.70 3.08
CA ASP A 248 30.19 8.36 3.32
C ASP A 248 31.34 7.36 3.44
N ARG A 249 31.06 6.13 3.90
CA ARG A 249 32.06 5.07 4.01
C ARG A 249 31.99 4.10 2.84
N PRO A 250 33.13 3.67 2.30
CA PRO A 250 33.18 2.76 1.15
C PRO A 250 32.64 1.37 1.49
N ALA A 251 32.22 0.64 0.45
CA ALA A 251 31.81 -0.77 0.58
C ALA A 251 33.01 -1.66 0.92
N ALA A 252 32.84 -2.53 1.92
CA ALA A 252 33.82 -3.53 2.33
C ALA A 252 33.36 -4.96 2.03
N THR A 253 32.06 -5.21 2.01
CA THR A 253 31.44 -6.54 1.87
C THR A 253 30.55 -6.64 0.63
N ALA A 254 30.07 -7.85 0.31
CA ALA A 254 29.06 -8.03 -0.74
C ALA A 254 27.73 -7.35 -0.37
N LEU A 255 27.36 -7.33 0.91
CA LEU A 255 26.17 -6.62 1.40
C LEU A 255 26.31 -5.10 1.23
N ASP A 256 27.51 -4.55 1.42
CA ASP A 256 27.73 -3.12 1.16
C ASP A 256 27.65 -2.80 -0.34
N ARG A 257 28.16 -3.71 -1.21
CA ARG A 257 28.07 -3.51 -2.66
C ARG A 257 26.63 -3.53 -3.18
N VAL A 258 25.74 -4.36 -2.62
CA VAL A 258 24.32 -4.31 -3.02
C VAL A 258 23.65 -3.02 -2.55
N LEU A 259 24.05 -2.45 -1.42
CA LEU A 259 23.59 -1.13 -0.99
C LEU A 259 24.07 -0.03 -1.95
N ASP A 260 25.33 -0.09 -2.42
CA ASP A 260 25.84 0.86 -3.41
C ASP A 260 25.09 0.71 -4.77
N THR A 261 24.79 -0.52 -5.18
CA THR A 261 23.96 -0.78 -6.35
C THR A 261 22.57 -0.16 -6.18
N ALA A 262 21.94 -0.38 -5.02
CA ALA A 262 20.63 0.18 -4.74
C ALA A 262 20.64 1.71 -4.65
N ALA A 263 21.71 2.32 -4.13
CA ALA A 263 21.90 3.77 -4.14
C ALA A 263 22.01 4.35 -5.55
N ALA A 264 22.72 3.65 -6.46
CA ALA A 264 22.93 4.09 -7.82
C ALA A 264 21.70 3.89 -8.72
N THR A 265 20.93 2.82 -8.52
CA THR A 265 19.85 2.39 -9.43
C THR A 265 18.45 2.47 -8.83
N GLY A 266 18.32 2.68 -7.52
CA GLY A 266 17.08 2.57 -6.75
C GLY A 266 16.75 1.12 -6.33
N TRP A 267 17.47 0.12 -6.86
CA TRP A 267 17.22 -1.30 -6.64
C TRP A 267 18.49 -2.10 -6.39
N GLY A 268 18.39 -3.16 -5.59
CA GLY A 268 19.44 -4.16 -5.42
C GLY A 268 18.85 -5.52 -5.11
N LEU A 269 19.48 -6.57 -5.62
CA LEU A 269 19.19 -7.96 -5.23
C LEU A 269 20.43 -8.57 -4.61
N TYR A 270 20.34 -8.93 -3.32
CA TYR A 270 21.35 -9.77 -2.66
C TYR A 270 20.93 -11.23 -2.80
N GLU A 271 21.63 -11.96 -3.66
CA GLU A 271 21.29 -13.33 -3.99
C GLU A 271 22.14 -14.33 -3.21
N LEU A 272 21.48 -15.06 -2.33
CA LEU A 272 22.06 -16.17 -1.55
C LEU A 272 22.07 -17.46 -2.40
N PRO A 273 23.00 -18.41 -2.15
CA PRO A 273 22.99 -19.71 -2.81
C PRO A 273 21.66 -20.44 -2.67
N ALA A 274 21.27 -21.18 -3.71
CA ALA A 274 20.04 -21.97 -3.71
C ALA A 274 20.04 -22.97 -2.55
N ARG A 275 19.04 -22.87 -1.68
CA ARG A 275 18.82 -23.79 -0.56
C ARG A 275 17.36 -23.75 -0.13
N PHE A 276 16.78 -24.92 0.06
CA PHE A 276 15.44 -25.02 0.62
C PHE A 276 15.46 -24.73 2.13
N THR A 277 14.47 -23.96 2.59
CA THR A 277 14.24 -23.64 4.01
C THR A 277 12.79 -23.87 4.40
N VAL A 278 12.55 -24.44 5.59
CA VAL A 278 11.19 -24.91 5.97
C VAL A 278 10.30 -23.76 6.43
N ARG A 279 10.75 -22.92 7.37
CA ARG A 279 9.95 -21.84 7.96
C ARG A 279 10.69 -20.51 7.94
N THR A 280 11.85 -20.49 8.56
CA THR A 280 12.73 -19.34 8.66
C THR A 280 14.07 -19.67 8.06
N ASP A 281 14.71 -18.68 7.50
CA ASP A 281 16.05 -18.74 6.95
C ASP A 281 16.95 -17.81 7.77
N ALA A 282 17.75 -18.37 8.66
CA ALA A 282 18.60 -17.60 9.55
C ALA A 282 19.64 -16.76 8.79
N GLU A 283 20.17 -17.30 7.67
CA GLU A 283 21.14 -16.59 6.83
C GLU A 283 20.50 -15.41 6.10
N ALA A 284 19.32 -15.62 5.50
CA ALA A 284 18.57 -14.53 4.86
C ALA A 284 18.08 -13.48 5.88
N ALA A 285 17.65 -13.91 7.07
CA ALA A 285 17.27 -13.00 8.15
C ALA A 285 18.47 -12.17 8.64
N ALA A 286 19.63 -12.79 8.80
CA ALA A 286 20.87 -12.09 9.15
C ALA A 286 21.30 -11.11 8.04
N ALA A 287 21.20 -11.51 6.77
CA ALA A 287 21.50 -10.63 5.65
C ALA A 287 20.61 -9.37 5.65
N CYS A 288 19.28 -9.53 5.84
CA CYS A 288 18.37 -8.40 5.97
C CYS A 288 18.75 -7.45 7.12
N ALA A 289 19.07 -8.02 8.28
CA ALA A 289 19.46 -7.25 9.46
C ALA A 289 20.80 -6.50 9.25
N VAL A 290 21.80 -7.18 8.67
CA VAL A 290 23.11 -6.59 8.37
C VAL A 290 23.02 -5.49 7.33
N LEU A 291 22.18 -5.63 6.28
CA LEU A 291 21.94 -4.57 5.29
C LEU A 291 21.45 -3.28 5.94
N ALA A 292 20.44 -3.37 6.81
CA ALA A 292 19.93 -2.19 7.52
C ALA A 292 20.98 -1.59 8.45
N ALA A 293 21.72 -2.43 9.19
CA ALA A 293 22.78 -1.98 10.09
C ALA A 293 23.97 -1.36 9.33
N SER A 294 24.35 -1.94 8.18
CA SER A 294 25.41 -1.41 7.32
C SER A 294 25.04 -0.04 6.76
N ALA A 295 23.80 0.16 6.30
CA ALA A 295 23.34 1.46 5.84
C ALA A 295 23.54 2.55 6.91
N LEU A 296 23.21 2.24 8.18
CA LEU A 296 23.41 3.15 9.30
C LEU A 296 24.90 3.36 9.63
N SER A 297 25.68 2.28 9.68
CA SER A 297 27.10 2.34 10.05
C SER A 297 28.00 2.97 8.99
N ARG A 298 27.54 3.04 7.74
CA ARG A 298 28.21 3.70 6.63
C ARG A 298 27.83 5.18 6.49
N ASP A 299 27.18 5.75 7.50
CA ASP A 299 26.76 7.14 7.56
C ASP A 299 25.95 7.56 6.31
N ALA A 300 24.90 6.75 6.02
CA ALA A 300 24.04 6.98 4.88
C ALA A 300 23.32 8.33 4.95
N VAL A 301 23.24 9.01 3.82
CA VAL A 301 22.58 10.31 3.66
C VAL A 301 21.56 10.22 2.53
N THR A 302 20.38 10.76 2.75
CA THR A 302 19.33 10.88 1.73
C THR A 302 19.09 12.33 1.36
N THR A 303 18.92 12.59 0.07
CA THR A 303 18.44 13.87 -0.46
C THR A 303 17.05 13.69 -1.05
N ALA A 304 16.16 14.60 -0.76
CA ALA A 304 14.80 14.66 -1.28
C ALA A 304 14.40 16.12 -1.55
N GLU A 305 13.17 16.35 -1.96
CA GLU A 305 12.61 17.69 -2.26
C GLU A 305 12.66 18.63 -1.04
N THR A 306 12.69 18.06 0.16
CA THR A 306 12.76 18.79 1.44
C THR A 306 14.19 19.07 1.91
N GLY A 307 15.21 18.63 1.17
CA GLY A 307 16.61 18.79 1.51
C GLY A 307 17.33 17.48 1.82
N THR A 308 18.53 17.61 2.37
CA THR A 308 19.43 16.48 2.68
C THR A 308 19.39 16.19 4.18
N ALA A 309 19.32 14.92 4.54
CA ALA A 309 19.30 14.48 5.94
C ALA A 309 20.02 13.12 6.12
N PRO A 310 20.63 12.85 7.30
CA PRO A 310 21.12 11.53 7.63
C PRO A 310 19.99 10.49 7.59
N LEU A 311 20.31 9.29 7.14
CA LEU A 311 19.40 8.15 7.23
C LEU A 311 19.36 7.62 8.66
N THR A 312 18.23 7.69 9.32
CA THR A 312 18.04 7.20 10.69
C THR A 312 17.31 5.87 10.70
N ALA A 313 17.40 5.12 11.80
CA ALA A 313 16.85 3.77 11.90
C ALA A 313 15.32 3.71 11.68
N ASP A 314 14.57 4.72 12.13
CA ASP A 314 13.11 4.85 11.94
C ASP A 314 12.72 5.10 10.47
N ARG A 315 13.68 5.51 9.63
CA ARG A 315 13.49 5.71 8.18
C ARG A 315 13.84 4.48 7.35
N ILE A 316 14.19 3.36 8.00
CA ILE A 316 14.48 2.06 7.36
C ILE A 316 13.40 1.06 7.75
N ALA A 317 12.92 0.29 6.77
CA ALA A 317 12.07 -0.87 7.05
C ALA A 317 12.64 -2.16 6.46
N ILE A 318 12.39 -3.25 7.17
CA ILE A 318 12.62 -4.62 6.67
C ILE A 318 11.27 -5.32 6.57
N GLY A 319 10.93 -5.75 5.36
CA GLY A 319 9.66 -6.41 5.05
C GLY A 319 9.82 -7.91 4.81
N ALA A 320 8.89 -8.72 5.33
CA ALA A 320 8.85 -10.16 5.08
C ALA A 320 7.40 -10.65 4.91
N ALA A 321 7.24 -11.88 4.40
CA ALA A 321 5.92 -12.48 4.20
C ALA A 321 5.31 -13.01 5.50
N HIS A 322 6.11 -13.59 6.39
CA HIS A 322 5.66 -14.32 7.57
C HIS A 322 6.11 -13.71 8.88
N ARG A 323 5.29 -13.86 9.93
CA ARG A 323 5.62 -13.40 11.30
C ARG A 323 6.87 -14.05 11.87
N ASP A 324 7.10 -15.33 11.57
CA ASP A 324 8.29 -16.06 12.04
C ASP A 324 9.56 -15.49 11.39
N GLN A 325 9.51 -15.09 10.11
CA GLN A 325 10.60 -14.38 9.44
C GLN A 325 10.86 -13.03 10.09
N VAL A 326 9.80 -12.27 10.38
CA VAL A 326 9.89 -10.98 11.09
C VAL A 326 10.56 -11.17 12.46
N ALA A 327 10.19 -12.20 13.22
CA ALA A 327 10.80 -12.50 14.52
C ALA A 327 12.29 -12.86 14.38
N ALA A 328 12.65 -13.67 13.38
CA ALA A 328 14.04 -14.04 13.12
C ALA A 328 14.89 -12.83 12.72
N ILE A 329 14.37 -11.95 11.86
CA ILE A 329 15.06 -10.70 11.45
C ILE A 329 15.24 -9.78 12.65
N ARG A 330 14.22 -9.58 13.48
CA ARG A 330 14.32 -8.76 14.70
C ARG A 330 15.38 -9.29 15.67
N ALA A 331 15.44 -10.61 15.84
CA ALA A 331 16.44 -11.25 16.69
C ALA A 331 17.88 -11.09 16.16
N ALA A 332 18.03 -10.90 14.84
CA ALA A 332 19.32 -10.70 14.19
C ALA A 332 19.77 -9.23 14.15
N LEU A 333 18.89 -8.27 14.46
CA LEU A 333 19.23 -6.85 14.45
C LEU A 333 20.22 -6.51 15.57
N PRO A 334 21.35 -5.85 15.27
CA PRO A 334 22.24 -5.36 16.31
C PRO A 334 21.61 -4.16 17.07
N PRO A 335 22.09 -3.91 18.32
CA PRO A 335 21.55 -2.81 19.14
C PRO A 335 21.51 -1.46 18.46
N GLY A 336 22.50 -1.12 17.62
CA GLY A 336 22.55 0.13 16.88
C GLY A 336 21.48 0.29 15.79
N ALA A 337 20.77 -0.79 15.44
CA ALA A 337 19.68 -0.81 14.46
C ALA A 337 18.32 -1.11 15.12
N ALA A 338 18.19 -1.04 16.44
CA ALA A 338 16.95 -1.40 17.16
C ALA A 338 15.73 -0.55 16.76
N GLY A 339 15.94 0.67 16.24
CA GLY A 339 14.88 1.55 15.74
C GLY A 339 14.35 1.21 14.35
N VAL A 340 14.96 0.24 13.64
CA VAL A 340 14.52 -0.19 12.31
C VAL A 340 13.17 -0.88 12.41
N THR A 341 12.23 -0.49 11.55
CA THR A 341 10.93 -1.15 11.47
C THR A 341 11.07 -2.52 10.81
N VAL A 342 10.65 -3.59 11.47
CA VAL A 342 10.60 -4.94 10.87
C VAL A 342 9.18 -5.44 10.96
N ASP A 343 8.51 -5.67 9.82
CA ASP A 343 7.13 -6.15 9.87
C ASP A 343 6.72 -6.92 8.59
N THR A 344 5.50 -7.48 8.63
CA THR A 344 4.90 -8.14 7.46
C THR A 344 4.35 -7.14 6.47
N ALA A 345 4.15 -7.57 5.20
CA ALA A 345 3.54 -6.74 4.17
C ALA A 345 2.25 -6.05 4.64
N ASN A 346 1.37 -6.79 5.31
CA ASN A 346 0.10 -6.26 5.80
C ASN A 346 0.27 -5.07 6.76
N ARG A 347 1.29 -5.08 7.60
CA ARG A 347 1.54 -4.00 8.56
C ARG A 347 2.40 -2.86 8.01
N LEU A 348 3.16 -3.11 6.95
CA LEU A 348 3.89 -2.08 6.23
C LEU A 348 2.99 -1.30 5.27
N GLN A 349 1.79 -1.80 5.01
CA GLN A 349 0.85 -1.13 4.12
C GLN A 349 0.49 0.27 4.62
N GLY A 350 0.40 1.24 3.69
CA GLY A 350 0.17 2.65 4.00
C GLY A 350 1.40 3.44 4.47
N ARG A 351 2.44 2.76 4.96
CA ARG A 351 3.67 3.41 5.45
C ARG A 351 4.67 3.66 4.32
N GLU A 352 5.66 4.52 4.59
CA GLU A 352 6.76 4.81 3.68
C GLU A 352 8.07 4.99 4.43
N TYR A 353 9.18 4.66 3.77
CA TYR A 353 10.52 4.67 4.33
C TYR A 353 11.50 5.14 3.27
N ASP A 354 12.67 5.61 3.66
CA ASP A 354 13.67 6.00 2.68
C ASP A 354 14.38 4.80 2.06
N LEU A 355 14.76 3.84 2.89
CA LEU A 355 15.35 2.57 2.48
C LEU A 355 14.46 1.40 2.93
N THR A 356 14.17 0.48 2.03
CA THR A 356 13.53 -0.78 2.38
C THR A 356 14.44 -1.97 2.07
N VAL A 357 14.44 -2.96 2.95
CA VAL A 357 15.04 -4.27 2.74
C VAL A 357 13.91 -5.30 2.75
N VAL A 358 13.86 -6.15 1.74
CA VAL A 358 12.73 -7.07 1.54
C VAL A 358 13.23 -8.50 1.43
N LEU A 359 12.74 -9.37 2.30
CA LEU A 359 12.91 -10.80 2.11
C LEU A 359 11.86 -11.29 1.09
N HIS A 360 12.32 -11.76 -0.07
CA HIS A 360 11.43 -12.18 -1.15
C HIS A 360 10.51 -13.33 -0.69
N PRO A 361 9.18 -13.26 -0.94
CA PRO A 361 8.23 -14.26 -0.46
C PRO A 361 8.54 -15.69 -0.89
N LEU A 362 9.10 -15.88 -2.08
CA LEU A 362 9.48 -17.18 -2.65
C LEU A 362 10.90 -17.64 -2.27
N SER A 363 11.68 -16.83 -1.51
CA SER A 363 13.05 -17.18 -1.13
C SER A 363 13.10 -18.49 -0.36
N GLY A 364 13.89 -19.46 -0.85
CA GLY A 364 14.12 -20.77 -0.20
C GLY A 364 12.90 -21.69 -0.19
N ARG A 365 11.88 -21.44 -1.02
CA ARG A 365 10.66 -22.26 -1.10
C ARG A 365 10.84 -23.43 -2.08
N ARG A 366 10.07 -24.51 -1.85
CA ARG A 366 9.91 -25.62 -2.79
C ARG A 366 8.66 -25.52 -3.64
N ASP A 367 7.72 -24.69 -3.21
CA ASP A 367 6.40 -24.53 -3.79
C ASP A 367 6.04 -23.04 -3.89
N ALA A 368 5.41 -22.67 -4.97
CA ALA A 368 4.86 -21.35 -5.21
C ALA A 368 3.37 -21.34 -4.86
N THR A 369 3.04 -21.40 -3.55
CA THR A 369 1.64 -21.40 -3.12
C THR A 369 0.98 -20.05 -3.39
N ALA A 370 -0.36 -20.01 -3.50
CA ALA A 370 -1.15 -18.81 -3.70
C ALA A 370 -0.79 -17.68 -2.70
N PHE A 371 -0.51 -18.02 -1.43
CA PHE A 371 -0.07 -17.05 -0.44
C PHE A 371 1.26 -16.36 -0.81
N HIS A 372 2.25 -17.10 -1.31
CA HIS A 372 3.57 -16.56 -1.66
C HIS A 372 3.56 -15.87 -3.03
N LEU A 373 2.67 -16.29 -3.94
CA LEU A 373 2.46 -15.70 -5.25
C LEU A 373 1.59 -14.44 -5.22
N GLU A 374 0.85 -14.17 -4.14
CA GLU A 374 -0.04 -13.01 -4.07
C GLU A 374 0.66 -11.72 -4.53
N SER A 375 0.29 -11.21 -5.71
CA SER A 375 0.90 -10.04 -6.35
C SER A 375 0.88 -8.81 -5.44
N GLY A 376 -0.21 -8.59 -4.73
CA GLY A 376 -0.37 -7.50 -3.78
C GLY A 376 0.64 -7.52 -2.63
N ARG A 377 1.05 -8.71 -2.18
CA ARG A 377 2.08 -8.87 -1.14
C ARG A 377 3.44 -8.40 -1.63
N LEU A 378 3.84 -8.83 -2.82
CA LEU A 378 5.09 -8.39 -3.44
C LEU A 378 5.04 -6.89 -3.74
N CYS A 379 3.93 -6.38 -4.28
CA CYS A 379 3.71 -4.96 -4.52
C CYS A 379 3.88 -4.12 -3.25
N VAL A 380 3.26 -4.51 -2.13
CA VAL A 380 3.43 -3.79 -0.87
C VAL A 380 4.88 -3.79 -0.42
N LEU A 381 5.55 -4.95 -0.44
CA LEU A 381 6.94 -5.05 -0.02
C LEU A 381 7.87 -4.17 -0.86
N THR A 382 7.69 -4.16 -2.17
CA THR A 382 8.59 -3.47 -3.12
C THR A 382 8.19 -2.03 -3.44
N SER A 383 7.14 -1.47 -2.83
CA SER A 383 6.64 -0.11 -3.09
C SER A 383 6.62 0.81 -1.85
N ARG A 384 7.39 0.49 -0.82
CA ARG A 384 7.41 1.32 0.43
C ARG A 384 8.55 2.32 0.47
N HIS A 385 9.53 2.23 -0.43
CA HIS A 385 10.74 3.07 -0.41
C HIS A 385 10.54 4.41 -1.11
N ARG A 386 11.28 5.40 -0.64
CA ARG A 386 11.39 6.73 -1.24
C ARG A 386 12.69 6.90 -2.03
N HIS A 387 13.74 6.14 -1.68
CA HIS A 387 15.06 6.24 -2.29
C HIS A 387 15.52 4.91 -2.89
N ALA A 388 15.56 3.84 -2.10
CA ALA A 388 16.06 2.55 -2.58
C ALA A 388 15.35 1.35 -1.92
N CYS A 389 15.29 0.25 -2.66
CA CYS A 389 14.81 -1.05 -2.20
C CYS A 389 15.87 -2.12 -2.45
N VAL A 390 16.26 -2.85 -1.41
CA VAL A 390 17.12 -4.04 -1.52
C VAL A 390 16.28 -5.28 -1.28
N VAL A 391 16.27 -6.18 -2.24
CA VAL A 391 15.63 -7.51 -2.11
C VAL A 391 16.69 -8.51 -1.69
N VAL A 392 16.38 -9.36 -0.72
CA VAL A 392 17.17 -10.53 -0.33
C VAL A 392 16.44 -11.77 -0.76
N ALA A 393 17.10 -12.63 -1.53
CA ALA A 393 16.49 -13.85 -2.03
C ALA A 393 17.53 -14.96 -2.14
N ARG A 394 17.09 -16.21 -2.09
CA ARG A 394 17.88 -17.37 -2.56
C ARG A 394 17.70 -17.54 -4.05
N ALA A 395 18.75 -17.95 -4.74
CA ALA A 395 18.71 -18.38 -6.13
C ALA A 395 17.70 -19.51 -6.34
N GLY A 396 17.17 -19.66 -7.56
CA GLY A 396 16.24 -20.71 -7.94
C GLY A 396 14.77 -20.29 -7.94
N ILE A 397 14.44 -19.01 -7.75
CA ILE A 397 13.04 -18.55 -7.84
C ILE A 397 12.50 -18.60 -9.29
N PRO A 398 13.25 -18.21 -10.33
CA PRO A 398 12.77 -18.36 -11.71
C PRO A 398 12.42 -19.81 -12.05
N GLU A 399 13.28 -20.77 -11.69
CA GLU A 399 13.05 -22.20 -11.92
C GLU A 399 11.85 -22.73 -11.12
N LEU A 400 11.63 -22.20 -9.91
CA LEU A 400 10.45 -22.52 -9.12
C LEU A 400 9.17 -22.03 -9.80
N LEU A 401 9.16 -20.82 -10.34
CA LEU A 401 8.02 -20.27 -11.06
C LEU A 401 7.75 -21.04 -12.37
N ASP A 402 8.78 -21.40 -13.10
CA ASP A 402 8.65 -22.18 -14.35
C ASP A 402 8.09 -23.59 -14.07
N ALA A 403 8.48 -24.20 -12.94
CA ALA A 403 7.99 -25.52 -12.52
C ALA A 403 6.55 -25.47 -11.96
N HIS A 404 6.07 -24.31 -11.52
CA HIS A 404 4.76 -24.12 -10.91
C HIS A 404 3.98 -22.99 -11.60
N PRO A 405 3.60 -23.18 -12.88
CA PRO A 405 2.80 -22.22 -13.59
C PRO A 405 1.47 -22.02 -12.87
N HIS A 406 0.82 -20.90 -13.14
CA HIS A 406 -0.46 -20.56 -12.56
C HIS A 406 -1.47 -21.71 -12.69
N THR A 407 -1.99 -22.19 -11.56
CA THR A 407 -2.90 -23.36 -11.50
C THR A 407 -4.23 -23.04 -10.81
N GLU A 408 -4.49 -21.76 -10.49
CA GLU A 408 -5.76 -21.39 -9.85
C GLU A 408 -6.94 -21.65 -10.77
N PRO A 409 -8.06 -22.20 -10.26
CA PRO A 409 -9.22 -22.48 -11.08
C PRO A 409 -9.84 -21.18 -11.62
N VAL A 410 -10.12 -21.15 -12.92
CA VAL A 410 -10.86 -20.07 -13.56
C VAL A 410 -12.36 -20.33 -13.39
N HIS A 411 -13.07 -19.38 -12.79
CA HIS A 411 -14.50 -19.44 -12.60
C HIS A 411 -15.24 -18.61 -13.65
N LEU A 412 -16.24 -19.20 -14.32
CA LEU A 412 -17.05 -18.52 -15.32
C LEU A 412 -17.75 -17.29 -14.70
N GLY A 413 -17.66 -16.16 -15.37
CA GLY A 413 -18.27 -14.91 -14.91
C GLY A 413 -17.52 -14.20 -13.78
N VAL A 414 -16.36 -14.70 -13.36
CA VAL A 414 -15.45 -14.01 -12.43
C VAL A 414 -14.23 -13.55 -13.22
N PRO A 415 -13.98 -12.24 -13.33
CA PRO A 415 -12.77 -11.75 -14.00
C PRO A 415 -11.51 -12.27 -13.31
N VAL A 416 -10.58 -12.79 -14.09
CA VAL A 416 -9.27 -13.16 -13.61
C VAL A 416 -8.52 -11.87 -13.23
N LYS A 417 -7.88 -11.85 -12.07
CA LYS A 417 -7.01 -10.74 -11.66
C LYS A 417 -5.76 -10.77 -12.51
N PHE A 418 -5.42 -9.64 -13.11
CA PHE A 418 -4.19 -9.49 -13.86
C PHE A 418 -3.49 -8.18 -13.47
N PRO A 419 -2.16 -8.16 -13.31
CA PRO A 419 -1.29 -9.33 -13.37
C PRO A 419 -1.61 -10.29 -12.22
N ASP A 420 -1.50 -11.58 -12.47
CA ASP A 420 -1.53 -12.55 -11.39
C ASP A 420 -0.17 -12.57 -10.64
N GLY A 421 -0.08 -13.45 -9.65
CA GLY A 421 1.15 -13.52 -8.86
C GLY A 421 2.34 -14.07 -9.64
N TRP A 422 2.12 -14.87 -10.66
CA TRP A 422 3.18 -15.42 -11.49
C TRP A 422 3.80 -14.33 -12.40
N GLU A 423 2.97 -13.62 -13.15
CA GLU A 423 3.43 -12.52 -14.02
C GLU A 423 4.11 -11.41 -13.22
N ALA A 424 3.54 -11.01 -12.07
CA ALA A 424 4.12 -9.98 -11.24
C ALA A 424 5.51 -10.35 -10.70
N ASN A 425 5.69 -11.61 -10.28
CA ASN A 425 7.00 -12.12 -9.86
C ASN A 425 7.99 -12.17 -11.02
N GLN A 426 7.59 -12.65 -12.21
CA GLN A 426 8.47 -12.68 -13.39
C GLN A 426 8.94 -11.28 -13.79
N ALA A 427 8.04 -10.30 -13.84
CA ALA A 427 8.39 -8.92 -14.17
C ALA A 427 9.39 -8.33 -13.17
N MET A 428 9.14 -8.52 -11.85
CA MET A 428 10.06 -8.06 -10.82
C MET A 428 11.43 -8.74 -10.89
N LEU A 429 11.48 -10.05 -11.08
CA LEU A 429 12.74 -10.79 -11.17
C LEU A 429 13.54 -10.43 -12.42
N ALA A 430 12.88 -10.20 -13.56
CA ALA A 430 13.54 -9.73 -14.79
C ALA A 430 14.26 -8.39 -14.55
N HIS A 431 13.65 -7.46 -13.84
CA HIS A 431 14.29 -6.21 -13.44
C HIS A 431 15.44 -6.44 -12.44
N LEU A 432 15.21 -7.22 -11.39
CA LEU A 432 16.18 -7.47 -10.32
C LEU A 432 17.43 -8.21 -10.81
N ALA A 433 17.32 -9.02 -11.88
CA ALA A 433 18.46 -9.70 -12.50
C ALA A 433 19.59 -8.74 -12.91
N SER A 434 19.25 -7.53 -13.35
CA SER A 434 20.23 -6.50 -13.75
C SER A 434 20.98 -5.85 -12.58
N VAL A 435 20.48 -5.98 -11.35
CA VAL A 435 21.01 -5.35 -10.13
C VAL A 435 21.39 -6.38 -9.06
N THR A 436 21.67 -7.62 -9.49
CA THR A 436 22.01 -8.74 -8.62
C THR A 436 23.47 -8.66 -8.15
N VAL A 437 23.67 -8.80 -6.85
CA VAL A 437 24.97 -9.01 -6.21
C VAL A 437 24.95 -10.37 -5.51
N PRO A 438 25.67 -11.39 -6.01
CA PRO A 438 25.69 -12.69 -5.38
C PRO A 438 26.42 -12.68 -4.05
N ALA A 439 25.93 -13.47 -3.11
CA ALA A 439 26.65 -13.76 -1.87
C ALA A 439 27.96 -14.50 -2.22
N PRO A 440 29.04 -14.27 -1.47
CA PRO A 440 30.27 -15.06 -1.65
C PRO A 440 29.94 -16.56 -1.41
N PRO A 441 30.63 -17.45 -2.15
CA PRO A 441 30.50 -18.88 -1.89
C PRO A 441 30.93 -19.14 -0.44
N GLY A 442 30.10 -19.89 0.29
CA GLY A 442 30.34 -20.27 1.69
C GLY A 442 31.46 -21.30 1.84
#